data_00c960784392d101aa96027d46a702e5
#
_entry.id   00c960784392d101aa96027d46a702e5
#
_cell.length_a   1.000
_cell.length_b   1.000
_cell.length_c   1.000
_cell.angle_alpha   90.00
_cell.angle_beta   90.00
_cell.angle_gamma   90.00
#
_symmetry.space_group_name_H-M   'P 1'
#
loop_
_entity.id
_entity.type
_entity.pdbx_description
1 polymer ?
#
loop_
_entity_poly.entity_id
_entity_poly.type
_entity_poly.pdbx_seq_one_letter_code
_entity_poly.pdbx_strand_id
1 'polypeptide(L)'
;KARQHLGYMAQKFSLYGNLTVEQNLRFFSGVYGLRGRAQNEKISRMSEAFGLKSIASHATDELPLGFKQRLALACSLMHEPDILFLDEPTSGVDPLTRREFWLHINSMVEKGVTVMVTTHFMDEAEYCDRIGLVYRGKLIASGTPDDLKAQSANDEQPDPTMEQAFIQLIHDWDKEHGNE
;
A
#
# COMPACT_ATOMS: atom_id res chain seq x y z
N LYS A 1 0.79 -0.22 -23.61
CA LYS A 1 0.52 1.19 -23.20
C LYS A 1 -0.10 1.27 -21.79
N ALA A 2 -1.20 0.55 -21.46
CA ALA A 2 -1.81 0.64 -20.12
C ALA A 2 -0.86 0.26 -18.96
N ARG A 3 -0.04 -0.78 -19.11
CA ARG A 3 0.91 -1.23 -18.07
C ARG A 3 1.99 -0.19 -17.69
N GLN A 4 2.22 0.81 -18.50
CA GLN A 4 3.18 1.90 -18.21
C GLN A 4 2.60 2.92 -17.24
N HIS A 5 1.27 2.96 -17.08
CA HIS A 5 0.56 3.86 -16.18
C HIS A 5 0.15 3.20 -14.86
N LEU A 6 0.40 1.88 -14.72
CA LEU A 6 0.00 1.11 -13.56
C LEU A 6 1.21 0.56 -12.80
N GLY A 7 1.30 0.86 -11.52
CA GLY A 7 2.19 0.19 -10.59
C GLY A 7 1.42 -0.86 -9.78
N TYR A 8 2.08 -1.94 -9.40
CA TYR A 8 1.50 -2.98 -8.58
C TYR A 8 2.53 -3.53 -7.59
N MET A 9 2.14 -3.62 -6.34
CA MET A 9 2.88 -4.28 -5.27
C MET A 9 2.03 -5.41 -4.71
N ALA A 10 2.44 -6.66 -4.94
CA ALA A 10 1.76 -7.83 -4.42
C ALA A 10 2.07 -8.05 -2.93
N GLN A 11 1.16 -8.68 -2.19
CA GLN A 11 1.33 -9.09 -0.81
C GLN A 11 2.59 -9.98 -0.62
N LYS A 12 2.79 -10.94 -1.51
CA LYS A 12 4.04 -11.71 -1.57
C LYS A 12 5.02 -10.99 -2.48
N PHE A 13 6.19 -10.65 -1.95
CA PHE A 13 7.19 -9.88 -2.70
C PHE A 13 7.53 -10.54 -4.05
N SER A 14 7.38 -9.75 -5.11
CA SER A 14 7.88 -10.07 -6.44
C SER A 14 9.36 -9.72 -6.62
N LEU A 15 10.11 -9.58 -5.51
CA LEU A 15 11.53 -9.26 -5.50
C LEU A 15 12.37 -10.52 -5.72
N TYR A 16 13.51 -10.33 -6.34
CA TYR A 16 14.51 -11.40 -6.50
C TYR A 16 15.40 -11.43 -5.24
N GLY A 17 15.18 -12.43 -4.40
CA GLY A 17 15.82 -12.56 -3.10
C GLY A 17 17.34 -12.68 -3.16
N ASN A 18 17.86 -13.39 -4.17
CA ASN A 18 19.28 -13.58 -4.45
C ASN A 18 19.97 -12.35 -5.06
N LEU A 19 19.21 -11.34 -5.48
CA LEU A 19 19.75 -10.09 -5.97
C LEU A 19 19.89 -9.09 -4.82
N THR A 20 20.83 -8.17 -4.94
CA THR A 20 20.96 -7.06 -4.01
C THR A 20 19.83 -6.05 -4.21
N VAL A 21 19.67 -5.13 -3.26
CA VAL A 21 18.75 -4.01 -3.36
C VAL A 21 18.97 -3.22 -4.66
N GLU A 22 20.22 -2.83 -4.95
CA GLU A 22 20.53 -2.09 -6.17
C GLU A 22 20.23 -2.90 -7.43
N GLN A 23 20.53 -4.20 -7.43
CA GLN A 23 20.25 -5.07 -8.57
C GLN A 23 18.76 -5.24 -8.82
N ASN A 24 17.92 -5.33 -7.78
CA ASN A 24 16.46 -5.32 -7.93
C ASN A 24 15.97 -4.01 -8.54
N LEU A 25 16.40 -2.87 -8.01
CA LEU A 25 16.05 -1.56 -8.58
C LEU A 25 16.48 -1.43 -10.04
N ARG A 26 17.67 -1.91 -10.38
CA ARG A 26 18.21 -1.92 -11.75
C ARG A 26 17.42 -2.85 -12.67
N PHE A 27 17.03 -4.02 -12.19
CA PHE A 27 16.20 -4.96 -12.94
C PHE A 27 14.84 -4.33 -13.27
N PHE A 28 14.10 -3.88 -12.25
CA PHE A 28 12.76 -3.32 -12.45
C PHE A 28 12.76 -2.05 -13.30
N SER A 29 13.69 -1.13 -13.07
CA SER A 29 13.84 0.04 -13.94
C SER A 29 14.13 -0.35 -15.39
N GLY A 30 14.94 -1.42 -15.56
CA GLY A 30 15.28 -1.98 -16.88
C GLY A 30 14.08 -2.59 -17.61
N VAL A 31 13.15 -3.23 -16.91
CA VAL A 31 11.90 -3.78 -17.47
C VAL A 31 11.06 -2.67 -18.12
N TYR A 32 11.04 -1.48 -17.51
CA TYR A 32 10.33 -0.32 -18.02
C TYR A 32 11.14 0.52 -19.04
N GLY A 33 12.29 0.01 -19.48
CA GLY A 33 13.07 0.61 -20.57
C GLY A 33 14.09 1.66 -20.12
N LEU A 34 14.26 1.91 -18.83
CA LEU A 34 15.29 2.81 -18.33
C LEU A 34 16.68 2.22 -18.56
N ARG A 35 17.62 3.03 -19.05
CA ARG A 35 19.01 2.62 -19.35
C ARG A 35 19.99 3.75 -19.04
N GLY A 36 21.25 3.38 -18.86
CA GLY A 36 22.37 4.31 -18.77
C GLY A 36 22.22 5.33 -17.63
N ARG A 37 22.47 6.61 -17.95
CA ARG A 37 22.46 7.71 -16.98
C ARG A 37 21.09 7.91 -16.32
N ALA A 38 20.01 7.88 -17.10
CA ALA A 38 18.65 8.07 -16.60
C ALA A 38 18.27 6.97 -15.59
N GLN A 39 18.68 5.71 -15.85
CA GLN A 39 18.48 4.60 -14.92
C GLN A 39 19.23 4.82 -13.60
N ASN A 40 20.51 5.21 -13.67
CA ASN A 40 21.33 5.43 -12.48
C ASN A 40 20.79 6.59 -11.62
N GLU A 41 20.37 7.68 -12.25
CA GLU A 41 19.74 8.83 -11.58
C GLU A 41 18.42 8.42 -10.90
N LYS A 42 17.59 7.61 -11.58
CA LYS A 42 16.35 7.10 -11.00
C LYS A 42 16.60 6.17 -9.80
N ILE A 43 17.53 5.23 -9.93
CA ILE A 43 17.93 4.32 -8.84
C ILE A 43 18.43 5.13 -7.64
N SER A 44 19.29 6.11 -7.86
CA SER A 44 19.81 6.97 -6.78
C SER A 44 18.70 7.72 -6.05
N ARG A 45 17.78 8.35 -6.79
CA ARG A 45 16.61 9.04 -6.21
C ARG A 45 15.72 8.11 -5.40
N MET A 46 15.39 6.94 -5.94
CA MET A 46 14.55 5.96 -5.26
C MET A 46 15.23 5.40 -4.01
N SER A 47 16.53 5.06 -4.10
CA SER A 47 17.29 4.59 -2.95
C SER A 47 17.36 5.62 -1.82
N GLU A 48 17.41 6.90 -2.15
CA GLU A 48 17.39 7.98 -1.16
C GLU A 48 16.01 8.15 -0.55
N ALA A 49 14.97 8.27 -1.38
CA ALA A 49 13.60 8.49 -0.95
C ALA A 49 13.07 7.38 -0.02
N PHE A 50 13.50 6.14 -0.25
CA PHE A 50 13.05 4.98 0.54
C PHE A 50 14.09 4.49 1.58
N GLY A 51 15.16 5.25 1.83
CA GLY A 51 16.17 4.92 2.85
C GLY A 51 16.95 3.63 2.54
N LEU A 52 17.20 3.32 1.26
CA LEU A 52 17.82 2.08 0.82
C LEU A 52 19.32 2.21 0.52
N LYS A 53 19.90 3.42 0.55
CA LYS A 53 21.30 3.66 0.16
C LYS A 53 22.30 2.84 0.99
N SER A 54 22.13 2.79 2.31
CA SER A 54 23.05 2.12 3.23
C SER A 54 23.06 0.60 3.07
N ILE A 55 22.02 0.03 2.48
CA ILE A 55 21.84 -1.41 2.29
C ILE A 55 21.83 -1.82 0.81
N ALA A 56 22.26 -0.95 -0.09
CA ALA A 56 22.19 -1.15 -1.55
C ALA A 56 22.90 -2.45 -2.02
N SER A 57 23.96 -2.86 -1.34
CA SER A 57 24.74 -4.07 -1.63
C SER A 57 24.29 -5.33 -0.91
N HIS A 58 23.30 -5.25 0.00
CA HIS A 58 22.81 -6.43 0.72
C HIS A 58 21.87 -7.25 -0.15
N ALA A 59 21.94 -8.58 -0.02
CA ALA A 59 21.00 -9.48 -0.66
C ALA A 59 19.58 -9.27 -0.09
N THR A 60 18.58 -9.26 -0.97
CA THR A 60 17.22 -8.93 -0.57
C THR A 60 16.65 -9.94 0.43
N ASP A 61 16.99 -11.22 0.32
CA ASP A 61 16.53 -12.26 1.25
C ASP A 61 17.02 -12.05 2.69
N GLU A 62 18.15 -11.39 2.89
CA GLU A 62 18.73 -11.11 4.19
C GLU A 62 18.11 -9.89 4.89
N LEU A 63 17.29 -9.10 4.19
CA LEU A 63 16.73 -7.88 4.71
C LEU A 63 15.58 -8.14 5.70
N PRO A 64 15.45 -7.32 6.76
CA PRO A 64 14.22 -7.22 7.52
C PRO A 64 13.02 -6.87 6.64
N LEU A 65 11.83 -7.32 7.06
CA LEU A 65 10.60 -7.21 6.28
C LEU A 65 10.29 -5.76 5.83
N GLY A 66 10.44 -4.79 6.72
CA GLY A 66 10.18 -3.38 6.40
C GLY A 66 11.08 -2.83 5.28
N PHE A 67 12.33 -3.29 5.18
CA PHE A 67 13.20 -2.93 4.05
C PHE A 67 12.76 -3.60 2.75
N LYS A 68 12.32 -4.86 2.82
CA LYS A 68 11.76 -5.56 1.65
C LYS A 68 10.54 -4.83 1.11
N GLN A 69 9.65 -4.36 1.99
CA GLN A 69 8.46 -3.60 1.60
C GLN A 69 8.81 -2.25 0.97
N ARG A 70 9.73 -1.49 1.58
CA ARG A 70 10.22 -0.24 0.97
C ARG A 70 10.87 -0.46 -0.39
N LEU A 71 11.64 -1.54 -0.55
CA LEU A 71 12.22 -1.90 -1.83
C LEU A 71 11.15 -2.28 -2.86
N ALA A 72 10.14 -3.09 -2.47
CA ALA A 72 9.05 -3.48 -3.35
C ALA A 72 8.24 -2.26 -3.83
N LEU A 73 7.94 -1.33 -2.92
CA LEU A 73 7.28 -0.07 -3.26
C LEU A 73 8.16 0.77 -4.21
N ALA A 74 9.44 0.91 -3.92
CA ALA A 74 10.38 1.63 -4.79
C ALA A 74 10.43 1.01 -6.20
N CYS A 75 10.46 -0.32 -6.31
CA CYS A 75 10.44 -1.05 -7.59
C CYS A 75 9.14 -0.80 -8.38
N SER A 76 7.98 -0.75 -7.70
CA SER A 76 6.67 -0.51 -8.32
C SER A 76 6.53 0.92 -8.88
N LEU A 77 7.38 1.84 -8.45
CA LEU A 77 7.38 3.25 -8.82
C LEU A 77 8.47 3.64 -9.85
N MET A 78 9.26 2.68 -10.32
CA MET A 78 10.38 2.98 -11.22
C MET A 78 9.98 3.66 -12.52
N HIS A 79 8.78 3.38 -13.01
CA HIS A 79 8.23 3.89 -14.27
C HIS A 79 7.28 5.08 -14.08
N GLU A 80 7.19 5.63 -12.86
CA GLU A 80 6.33 6.78 -12.52
C GLU A 80 4.86 6.55 -12.92
N PRO A 81 4.18 5.53 -12.34
CA PRO A 81 2.80 5.23 -12.68
C PRO A 81 1.84 6.32 -12.22
N ASP A 82 0.72 6.49 -12.96
CA ASP A 82 -0.38 7.38 -12.57
C ASP A 82 -1.28 6.73 -11.51
N ILE A 83 -1.33 5.37 -11.51
CA ILE A 83 -2.15 4.57 -10.61
C ILE A 83 -1.28 3.48 -9.97
N LEU A 84 -1.39 3.33 -8.66
CA LEU A 84 -0.65 2.34 -7.89
C LEU A 84 -1.62 1.45 -7.11
N PHE A 85 -1.49 0.14 -7.29
CA PHE A 85 -2.19 -0.87 -6.50
C PHE A 85 -1.23 -1.50 -5.49
N LEU A 86 -1.62 -1.49 -4.22
CA LEU A 86 -0.86 -2.05 -3.11
C LEU A 86 -1.70 -3.10 -2.39
N ASP A 87 -1.23 -4.34 -2.41
CA ASP A 87 -1.95 -5.47 -1.83
C ASP A 87 -1.35 -5.83 -0.48
N GLU A 88 -2.05 -5.48 0.62
CA GLU A 88 -1.62 -5.62 2.02
C GLU A 88 -0.15 -5.17 2.26
N PRO A 89 0.24 -3.96 1.86
CA PRO A 89 1.64 -3.57 1.76
C PRO A 89 2.37 -3.50 3.10
N THR A 90 1.65 -3.47 4.21
CA THR A 90 2.19 -3.31 5.57
C THR A 90 1.98 -4.56 6.44
N SER A 91 1.50 -5.66 5.84
CA SER A 91 1.30 -6.91 6.57
C SER A 91 2.61 -7.43 7.17
N GLY A 92 2.57 -7.72 8.48
CA GLY A 92 3.70 -8.28 9.22
C GLY A 92 4.80 -7.30 9.62
N VAL A 93 4.66 -5.99 9.37
CA VAL A 93 5.61 -4.99 9.87
C VAL A 93 5.17 -4.39 11.19
N ASP A 94 6.15 -3.89 11.93
CA ASP A 94 5.92 -3.17 13.18
C ASP A 94 5.19 -1.83 12.96
N PRO A 95 4.53 -1.29 14.00
CA PRO A 95 3.71 -0.08 13.86
C PRO A 95 4.49 1.16 13.40
N LEU A 96 5.78 1.28 13.76
CA LEU A 96 6.60 2.43 13.36
C LEU A 96 6.89 2.38 11.87
N THR A 97 7.35 1.22 11.38
CA THR A 97 7.60 0.99 9.95
C THR A 97 6.32 1.15 9.11
N ARG A 98 5.16 0.72 9.65
CA ARG A 98 3.85 0.92 9.01
C ARG A 98 3.54 2.39 8.84
N ARG A 99 3.72 3.20 9.89
CA ARG A 99 3.51 4.65 9.82
C ARG A 99 4.42 5.32 8.78
N GLU A 100 5.71 4.96 8.74
CA GLU A 100 6.64 5.47 7.74
C GLU A 100 6.20 5.10 6.31
N PHE A 101 5.68 3.89 6.13
CA PHE A 101 5.17 3.44 4.83
C PHE A 101 3.98 4.29 4.36
N TRP A 102 3.04 4.59 5.26
CA TRP A 102 1.91 5.47 4.96
C TRP A 102 2.33 6.92 4.65
N LEU A 103 3.38 7.43 5.27
CA LEU A 103 3.94 8.73 4.87
C LEU A 103 4.44 8.73 3.42
N HIS A 104 5.04 7.62 2.96
CA HIS A 104 5.41 7.48 1.55
C HIS A 104 4.19 7.44 0.63
N ILE A 105 3.12 6.72 1.00
CA ILE A 105 1.87 6.67 0.22
C ILE A 105 1.28 8.07 0.11
N ASN A 106 1.10 8.78 1.22
CA ASN A 106 0.51 10.11 1.23
C ASN A 106 1.33 11.11 0.38
N SER A 107 2.67 11.05 0.46
CA SER A 107 3.53 11.87 -0.40
C SER A 107 3.37 11.58 -1.91
N MET A 108 2.95 10.39 -2.29
CA MET A 108 2.64 10.07 -3.69
C MET A 108 1.27 10.60 -4.09
N VAL A 109 0.27 10.48 -3.23
CA VAL A 109 -1.07 11.05 -3.45
C VAL A 109 -0.99 12.57 -3.61
N GLU A 110 -0.23 13.27 -2.77
CA GLU A 110 0.02 14.71 -2.89
C GLU A 110 0.66 15.10 -4.23
N LYS A 111 1.41 14.20 -4.86
CA LYS A 111 1.99 14.38 -6.20
C LYS A 111 1.06 13.98 -7.34
N GLY A 112 -0.18 13.62 -7.05
CA GLY A 112 -1.22 13.30 -8.02
C GLY A 112 -1.28 11.82 -8.44
N VAL A 113 -0.58 10.91 -7.75
CA VAL A 113 -0.72 9.46 -7.98
C VAL A 113 -2.00 8.96 -7.33
N THR A 114 -2.84 8.26 -8.06
CA THR A 114 -3.99 7.57 -7.48
C THR A 114 -3.51 6.26 -6.86
N VAL A 115 -3.74 6.07 -5.55
CA VAL A 115 -3.31 4.87 -4.84
C VAL A 115 -4.51 4.08 -4.33
N MET A 116 -4.56 2.81 -4.67
CA MET A 116 -5.52 1.85 -4.12
C MET A 116 -4.79 0.84 -3.24
N VAL A 117 -5.18 0.77 -1.97
CA VAL A 117 -4.59 -0.14 -0.97
C VAL A 117 -5.64 -1.16 -0.55
N THR A 118 -5.28 -2.44 -0.51
CA THR A 118 -6.04 -3.43 0.24
C THR A 118 -5.38 -3.62 1.60
N THR A 119 -6.17 -3.67 2.66
CA THR A 119 -5.69 -3.90 4.03
C THR A 119 -6.77 -4.59 4.86
N HIS A 120 -6.35 -5.33 5.87
CA HIS A 120 -7.21 -5.85 6.93
C HIS A 120 -7.01 -5.09 8.26
N PHE A 121 -6.17 -4.06 8.28
CA PHE A 121 -5.95 -3.20 9.44
C PHE A 121 -6.90 -2.01 9.41
N MET A 122 -7.82 -1.94 10.36
CA MET A 122 -8.82 -0.86 10.40
C MET A 122 -8.22 0.49 10.74
N ASP A 123 -7.11 0.54 11.49
CA ASP A 123 -6.36 1.77 11.75
C ASP A 123 -5.73 2.38 10.49
N GLU A 124 -5.44 1.57 9.47
CA GLU A 124 -4.94 2.07 8.19
C GLU A 124 -6.02 2.78 7.36
N ALA A 125 -7.28 2.42 7.56
CA ALA A 125 -8.40 3.06 6.90
C ALA A 125 -8.49 4.56 7.19
N GLU A 126 -8.06 4.99 8.38
CA GLU A 126 -8.02 6.41 8.77
C GLU A 126 -7.06 7.27 7.92
N TYR A 127 -6.09 6.64 7.21
CA TYR A 127 -5.19 7.35 6.30
C TYR A 127 -5.75 7.51 4.88
N CYS A 128 -6.91 6.91 4.59
CA CYS A 128 -7.49 6.89 3.24
C CYS A 128 -8.50 8.01 3.06
N ASP A 129 -8.52 8.64 1.87
CA ASP A 129 -9.57 9.60 1.49
C ASP A 129 -10.92 8.92 1.31
N ARG A 130 -10.90 7.66 0.88
CA ARG A 130 -12.10 6.86 0.63
C ARG A 130 -11.87 5.38 0.92
N ILE A 131 -12.87 4.74 1.52
CA ILE A 131 -12.85 3.33 1.91
C ILE A 131 -13.97 2.59 1.19
N GLY A 132 -13.71 1.35 0.80
CA GLY A 132 -14.71 0.38 0.41
C GLY A 132 -14.63 -0.84 1.31
N LEU A 133 -15.69 -1.16 2.04
CA LEU A 133 -15.76 -2.34 2.90
C LEU A 133 -16.30 -3.53 2.09
N VAL A 134 -15.48 -4.58 1.99
CA VAL A 134 -15.83 -5.81 1.28
C VAL A 134 -16.10 -6.92 2.29
N TYR A 135 -17.29 -7.51 2.23
CA TYR A 135 -17.69 -8.62 3.07
C TYR A 135 -18.38 -9.69 2.21
N ARG A 136 -18.01 -10.98 2.38
CA ARG A 136 -18.50 -12.11 1.56
C ARG A 136 -18.47 -11.85 0.06
N GLY A 137 -17.43 -11.17 -0.44
CA GLY A 137 -17.26 -10.84 -1.86
C GLY A 137 -18.16 -9.72 -2.38
N LYS A 138 -18.89 -9.03 -1.51
CA LYS A 138 -19.74 -7.88 -1.85
C LYS A 138 -19.20 -6.60 -1.22
N LEU A 139 -19.30 -5.48 -1.93
CA LEU A 139 -19.04 -4.16 -1.38
C LEU A 139 -20.26 -3.75 -0.55
N ILE A 140 -20.13 -3.77 0.78
CA ILE A 140 -21.24 -3.53 1.71
C ILE A 140 -21.40 -2.05 2.09
N ALA A 141 -20.30 -1.30 2.08
CA ALA A 141 -20.32 0.14 2.34
C ALA A 141 -19.15 0.83 1.64
N SER A 142 -19.30 2.10 1.29
CA SER A 142 -18.19 2.94 0.81
C SER A 142 -18.42 4.42 1.14
N GLY A 143 -17.35 5.11 1.54
CA GLY A 143 -17.38 6.51 1.92
C GLY A 143 -16.03 6.97 2.43
N THR A 144 -15.96 8.19 2.99
CA THR A 144 -14.82 8.61 3.79
C THR A 144 -14.80 7.86 5.13
N PRO A 145 -13.68 7.82 5.87
CA PRO A 145 -13.66 7.27 7.22
C PRO A 145 -14.78 7.84 8.11
N ASP A 146 -14.98 9.17 8.07
CA ASP A 146 -16.00 9.85 8.86
C ASP A 146 -17.42 9.48 8.44
N ASP A 147 -17.68 9.33 7.13
CA ASP A 147 -18.99 8.88 6.62
C ASP A 147 -19.33 7.48 7.15
N LEU A 148 -18.36 6.55 7.13
CA LEU A 148 -18.58 5.19 7.59
C LEU A 148 -18.76 5.10 9.11
N LYS A 149 -18.00 5.89 9.87
CA LYS A 149 -18.18 6.02 11.32
C LYS A 149 -19.56 6.60 11.64
N ALA A 150 -19.97 7.66 10.96
CA ALA A 150 -21.28 8.27 11.16
C ALA A 150 -22.45 7.32 10.82
N GLN A 151 -22.33 6.51 9.76
CA GLN A 151 -23.35 5.50 9.40
C GLN A 151 -23.52 4.42 10.46
N SER A 152 -22.48 4.11 11.21
CA SER A 152 -22.47 3.04 12.23
C SER A 152 -22.74 3.57 13.64
N ALA A 153 -22.74 4.88 13.85
CA ALA A 153 -22.97 5.51 15.14
C ALA A 153 -24.39 5.20 15.66
N ASN A 154 -24.49 4.94 16.97
CA ASN A 154 -25.77 4.71 17.66
C ASN A 154 -25.73 5.32 19.07
N ASP A 155 -26.82 5.20 19.82
CA ASP A 155 -26.93 5.79 21.17
C ASP A 155 -25.91 5.21 22.18
N GLU A 156 -25.45 3.97 21.98
CA GLU A 156 -24.45 3.32 22.82
C GLU A 156 -23.02 3.68 22.40
N GLN A 157 -22.80 3.98 21.10
CA GLN A 157 -21.52 4.34 20.50
C GLN A 157 -21.70 5.53 19.56
N PRO A 158 -21.74 6.75 20.08
CA PRO A 158 -21.93 7.95 19.25
C PRO A 158 -20.70 8.35 18.43
N ASP A 159 -19.51 7.91 18.80
CA ASP A 159 -18.24 8.15 18.09
C ASP A 159 -17.44 6.86 17.96
N PRO A 160 -17.82 5.94 17.06
CA PRO A 160 -17.16 4.65 16.90
C PRO A 160 -15.79 4.79 16.24
N THR A 161 -14.86 3.90 16.63
CA THR A 161 -13.63 3.68 15.86
C THR A 161 -13.94 3.02 14.52
N MET A 162 -12.98 3.02 13.57
CA MET A 162 -13.17 2.31 12.29
C MET A 162 -13.42 0.81 12.47
N GLU A 163 -12.79 0.18 13.47
CA GLU A 163 -13.02 -1.22 13.78
C GLU A 163 -14.46 -1.45 14.26
N GLN A 164 -14.97 -0.61 15.16
CA GLN A 164 -16.34 -0.68 15.65
C GLN A 164 -17.35 -0.40 14.52
N ALA A 165 -17.07 0.59 13.68
CA ALA A 165 -17.87 0.89 12.49
C ALA A 165 -17.94 -0.30 11.54
N PHE A 166 -16.83 -0.95 11.27
CA PHE A 166 -16.77 -2.13 10.42
C PHE A 166 -17.62 -3.29 10.97
N ILE A 167 -17.49 -3.58 12.27
CA ILE A 167 -18.28 -4.63 12.94
C ILE A 167 -19.79 -4.32 12.86
N GLN A 168 -20.18 -3.08 13.14
CA GLN A 168 -21.58 -2.67 13.09
C GLN A 168 -22.16 -2.77 11.67
N LEU A 169 -21.44 -2.29 10.65
CA LEU A 169 -21.87 -2.37 9.26
C LEU A 169 -22.02 -3.81 8.76
N ILE A 170 -21.17 -4.74 9.22
CA ILE A 170 -21.34 -6.18 8.96
C ILE A 170 -22.62 -6.71 9.62
N HIS A 171 -22.85 -6.39 10.90
CA HIS A 171 -24.04 -6.83 11.61
C HIS A 171 -25.34 -6.33 10.95
N ASP A 172 -25.36 -5.07 10.51
CA ASP A 172 -26.52 -4.50 9.85
C ASP A 172 -26.75 -5.15 8.49
N TRP A 173 -25.68 -5.39 7.73
CA TRP A 173 -25.76 -6.08 6.45
C TRP A 173 -26.26 -7.54 6.61
N ASP A 174 -25.78 -8.29 7.62
CA ASP A 174 -26.24 -9.67 7.90
C ASP A 174 -27.69 -9.70 8.35
N LYS A 175 -28.20 -8.70 9.09
CA LYS A 175 -29.63 -8.57 9.43
C LYS A 175 -30.52 -8.36 8.20
N GLU A 176 -30.06 -7.55 7.24
CA GLU A 176 -30.83 -7.24 6.02
C GLU A 176 -30.82 -8.39 4.99
N HIS A 177 -29.73 -9.15 4.91
CA HIS A 177 -29.52 -10.13 3.85
C HIS A 177 -29.58 -11.59 4.32
N GLY A 178 -29.73 -11.83 5.62
CA GLY A 178 -29.75 -13.16 6.20
C GLY A 178 -28.36 -13.87 6.18
N ASN A 179 -28.28 -15.00 6.87
CA ASN A 179 -27.09 -15.87 6.83
C ASN A 179 -27.10 -16.72 5.54
N GLU A 180 -26.97 -16.10 4.35
CA GLU A 180 -26.71 -16.83 3.11
C GLU A 180 -25.24 -17.25 2.99
#